data_d347432ace784f4eb5f591a1ec532466
#
_entry.id   d347432ace784f4eb5f591a1ec532466
#
_cell.length_a   1.000
_cell.length_b   1.000
_cell.length_c   1.000
_cell.angle_alpha   90.00
_cell.angle_beta   90.00
_cell.angle_gamma   90.00
#
_symmetry.space_group_name_H-M   'P 1'
#
loop_
_entity.id
_entity.type
_entity.pdbx_description
1 polymer ?
#
loop_
_entity_poly.entity_id
_entity_poly.type
_entity_poly.pdbx_seq_one_letter_code
_entity_poly.pdbx_strand_id
1 'polypeptide(L)'
;PFLISCGDSDTVSKDVERTVLVYMAADNDLNSCGNTNIRLMLQGMKNVEGRLVIYSDPLNDVPRLMVIEGAPNPKLDTLVTYSEENSASPEVLRRTIGDMRNLYPSNSYGLILWSHGMGWLPEKYNFHRSYSAGLVKYTNLPTKYFGQDAHPGDGTKESFMETDELLEGISGHFNFIMFDACFMGAVEVLYGLRAHADYFIASPAEILANGFRLSRRLHDNQF
;
A
#
# COMPACT_ATOMS: atom_id res chain seq x y z
N PRO A 1 17.87 44.84 0.66
CA PRO A 1 18.39 43.65 1.26
C PRO A 1 17.21 42.90 1.91
N PHE A 2 16.84 41.76 1.34
CA PHE A 2 15.86 40.87 1.92
C PHE A 2 16.57 39.88 2.82
N LEU A 3 16.26 39.93 4.11
CA LEU A 3 16.66 38.90 5.06
C LEU A 3 15.75 37.70 4.86
N ILE A 4 16.28 36.63 4.30
CA ILE A 4 15.67 35.30 4.33
C ILE A 4 15.97 34.74 5.71
N SER A 5 14.96 34.67 6.56
CA SER A 5 15.01 33.90 7.79
C SER A 5 14.97 32.41 7.42
N CYS A 6 16.11 31.74 7.46
CA CYS A 6 16.18 30.30 7.53
C CYS A 6 15.67 29.91 8.94
N GLY A 7 14.45 29.44 9.00
CA GLY A 7 13.98 28.68 10.15
C GLY A 7 14.63 27.31 10.08
N ASP A 8 15.63 27.06 10.92
CA ASP A 8 16.16 25.73 11.20
C ASP A 8 15.05 24.89 11.83
N SER A 9 14.36 24.10 11.04
CA SER A 9 13.70 22.91 11.53
C SER A 9 14.61 21.72 11.21
N ASP A 10 15.68 21.59 12.00
CA ASP A 10 16.41 20.34 12.13
C ASP A 10 15.49 19.30 12.76
N THR A 11 14.56 18.77 11.98
CA THR A 11 13.99 17.45 12.24
C THR A 11 15.04 16.45 11.81
N VAL A 12 16.05 16.24 12.66
CA VAL A 12 16.93 15.08 12.54
C VAL A 12 16.03 13.85 12.50
N SER A 13 15.86 13.30 11.34
CA SER A 13 15.17 12.02 11.16
C SER A 13 15.87 11.02 12.08
N LYS A 14 15.16 10.59 13.12
CA LYS A 14 15.68 9.57 14.02
C LYS A 14 16.03 8.35 13.19
N ASP A 15 17.30 7.95 13.19
CA ASP A 15 17.73 6.75 12.48
C ASP A 15 16.93 5.57 13.00
N VAL A 16 15.96 5.11 12.24
CA VAL A 16 15.21 3.89 12.52
C VAL A 16 15.77 2.75 11.70
N GLU A 17 15.85 1.59 12.31
CA GLU A 17 16.40 0.41 11.64
C GLU A 17 15.58 0.03 10.40
N ARG A 18 14.24 0.21 10.45
CA ARG A 18 13.34 -0.16 9.36
C ARG A 18 12.25 0.87 9.10
N THR A 19 12.07 1.19 7.84
CA THR A 19 10.89 1.92 7.34
C THR A 19 10.05 0.98 6.46
N VAL A 20 8.75 0.96 6.69
CA VAL A 20 7.79 0.18 5.90
C VAL A 20 6.88 1.14 5.15
N LEU A 21 6.82 1.03 3.82
CA LEU A 21 5.81 1.67 3.00
C LEU A 21 4.56 0.79 2.97
N VAL A 22 3.42 1.39 3.27
CA VAL A 22 2.09 0.84 3.01
C VAL A 22 1.50 1.61 1.84
N TYR A 23 1.41 0.98 0.68
CA TYR A 23 0.82 1.56 -0.51
C TYR A 23 -0.62 1.12 -0.64
N MET A 24 -1.56 2.07 -0.48
CA MET A 24 -3.00 1.81 -0.46
C MET A 24 -3.66 2.47 -1.68
N ALA A 25 -3.90 1.68 -2.73
CA ALA A 25 -4.80 2.05 -3.82
C ALA A 25 -6.25 1.81 -3.34
N ALA A 26 -6.82 2.83 -2.71
CA ALA A 26 -8.07 2.75 -1.96
C ALA A 26 -9.21 3.58 -2.57
N ASP A 27 -9.00 4.18 -3.75
CA ASP A 27 -10.09 4.81 -4.51
C ASP A 27 -10.96 3.73 -5.18
N ASN A 28 -11.68 3.01 -4.33
CA ASN A 28 -12.60 1.94 -4.71
C ASN A 28 -13.54 1.59 -3.55
N ASP A 29 -14.29 0.49 -3.66
CA ASP A 29 -15.26 0.05 -2.64
C ASP A 29 -14.62 -0.41 -1.31
N LEU A 30 -13.29 -0.58 -1.23
CA LEU A 30 -12.56 -0.86 0.00
C LEU A 30 -12.20 0.39 0.81
N ASN A 31 -12.53 1.59 0.36
CA ASN A 31 -12.14 2.86 1.01
C ASN A 31 -12.44 2.89 2.52
N SER A 32 -13.62 2.44 2.94
CA SER A 32 -13.98 2.41 4.37
C SER A 32 -13.10 1.45 5.18
N CYS A 33 -12.68 0.34 4.58
CA CYS A 33 -11.75 -0.62 5.17
C CYS A 33 -10.34 -0.02 5.26
N GLY A 34 -9.89 0.70 4.21
CA GLY A 34 -8.61 1.42 4.18
C GLY A 34 -8.49 2.42 5.33
N ASN A 35 -9.49 3.27 5.52
CA ASN A 35 -9.53 4.23 6.63
C ASN A 35 -9.53 3.54 8.02
N THR A 36 -10.15 2.38 8.12
CA THR A 36 -10.12 1.57 9.35
C THR A 36 -8.73 1.00 9.58
N ASN A 37 -8.08 0.47 8.54
CA ASN A 37 -6.74 -0.10 8.63
C ASN A 37 -5.71 0.95 9.02
N ILE A 38 -5.76 2.18 8.51
CA ILE A 38 -4.87 3.28 8.93
C ILE A 38 -5.00 3.53 10.44
N ARG A 39 -6.22 3.57 10.98
CA ARG A 39 -6.44 3.73 12.42
C ARG A 39 -5.87 2.57 13.23
N LEU A 40 -6.01 1.34 12.73
CA LEU A 40 -5.45 0.14 13.37
C LEU A 40 -3.92 0.13 13.32
N MET A 41 -3.32 0.56 12.21
CA MET A 41 -1.86 0.74 12.12
C MET A 41 -1.36 1.75 13.16
N LEU A 42 -2.03 2.90 13.31
CA LEU A 42 -1.69 3.89 14.33
C LEU A 42 -1.72 3.28 15.75
N GLN A 43 -2.73 2.48 16.06
CA GLN A 43 -2.81 1.77 17.34
C GLN A 43 -1.72 0.72 17.51
N GLY A 44 -1.43 -0.03 16.44
CA GLY A 44 -0.42 -1.09 16.42
C GLY A 44 1.00 -0.56 16.60
N MET A 45 1.28 0.66 16.19
CA MET A 45 2.61 1.29 16.33
C MET A 45 2.96 1.71 17.76
N LYS A 46 2.03 1.61 18.70
CA LYS A 46 2.32 1.86 20.11
C LYS A 46 3.34 0.85 20.63
N ASN A 47 4.47 1.34 21.15
CA ASN A 47 5.60 0.55 21.64
C ASN A 47 6.36 -0.24 20.54
N VAL A 48 6.21 0.13 19.28
CA VAL A 48 7.00 -0.40 18.16
C VAL A 48 8.09 0.60 17.81
N GLU A 49 9.33 0.15 17.78
CA GLU A 49 10.43 0.93 17.24
C GLU A 49 10.46 0.74 15.73
N GLY A 50 10.14 1.80 14.99
CA GLY A 50 10.06 1.74 13.52
C GLY A 50 9.18 2.83 12.97
N ARG A 51 9.04 2.84 11.67
CA ARG A 51 8.27 3.85 10.94
C ARG A 51 7.40 3.19 9.88
N LEU A 52 6.13 3.60 9.83
CA LEU A 52 5.25 3.33 8.70
C LEU A 52 5.09 4.62 7.89
N VAL A 53 5.40 4.55 6.61
CA VAL A 53 5.04 5.58 5.62
C VAL A 53 3.84 5.04 4.86
N ILE A 54 2.75 5.79 4.82
CA ILE A 54 1.49 5.34 4.24
C ILE A 54 1.15 6.27 3.08
N TYR A 55 1.15 5.74 1.87
CA TYR A 55 0.48 6.34 0.75
C TYR A 55 -0.96 5.83 0.75
N SER A 56 -1.92 6.72 0.68
CA SER A 56 -3.33 6.37 0.55
C SER A 56 -4.00 7.30 -0.44
N ASP A 57 -4.66 6.70 -1.39
CA ASP A 57 -5.53 7.35 -2.35
C ASP A 57 -6.97 6.96 -2.02
N PRO A 58 -7.70 7.78 -1.27
CA PRO A 58 -9.04 7.44 -0.80
C PRO A 58 -10.12 7.90 -1.77
N LEU A 59 -11.21 7.14 -1.86
CA LEU A 59 -12.41 7.53 -2.59
C LEU A 59 -12.94 8.90 -2.13
N ASN A 60 -13.16 9.82 -3.05
CA ASN A 60 -13.70 11.18 -2.82
C ASN A 60 -12.80 12.12 -1.98
N ASP A 61 -11.52 11.87 -1.91
CA ASP A 61 -10.53 12.78 -1.31
C ASP A 61 -9.22 12.64 -2.11
N VAL A 62 -8.26 13.52 -1.86
CA VAL A 62 -7.00 13.53 -2.59
C VAL A 62 -5.96 12.56 -1.99
N PRO A 63 -5.07 12.00 -2.82
CA PRO A 63 -4.00 11.13 -2.35
C PRO A 63 -3.05 11.84 -1.38
N ARG A 64 -2.58 11.10 -0.37
CA ARG A 64 -1.64 11.60 0.64
C ARG A 64 -0.53 10.61 0.95
N LEU A 65 0.65 11.17 1.17
CA LEU A 65 1.72 10.46 1.83
C LEU A 65 1.74 10.88 3.30
N MET A 66 1.63 9.93 4.19
CA MET A 66 1.56 10.12 5.64
C MET A 66 2.65 9.31 6.32
N VAL A 67 2.94 9.64 7.58
CA VAL A 67 3.88 8.88 8.40
C VAL A 67 3.30 8.61 9.77
N ILE A 68 3.57 7.40 10.29
CA ILE A 68 3.40 7.05 11.70
C ILE A 68 4.78 6.70 12.23
N GLU A 69 5.31 7.51 13.12
CA GLU A 69 6.47 7.16 13.91
C GLU A 69 6.01 6.43 15.18
N GLY A 70 6.68 5.29 15.47
CA GLY A 70 6.31 4.46 16.60
C GLY A 70 6.62 5.09 17.95
N ALA A 71 6.30 4.37 18.98
CA ALA A 71 6.43 4.55 20.41
C ALA A 71 7.08 5.85 20.96
N PRO A 72 6.69 6.29 22.14
CA PRO A 72 5.64 5.75 23.00
C PRO A 72 4.22 6.25 22.64
N ASN A 73 4.11 7.35 21.89
CA ASN A 73 2.86 8.00 21.49
C ASN A 73 2.83 8.19 19.97
N PRO A 74 2.46 7.16 19.20
CA PRO A 74 2.43 7.27 17.75
C PRO A 74 1.43 8.33 17.30
N LYS A 75 1.82 9.09 16.27
CA LYS A 75 0.97 10.09 15.61
C LYS A 75 0.98 9.84 14.12
N LEU A 76 -0.13 10.17 13.50
CA LEU A 76 -0.26 10.17 12.05
C LEU A 76 -0.09 11.61 11.56
N ASP A 77 0.99 11.87 10.84
CA ASP A 77 1.29 13.17 10.26
C ASP A 77 1.25 13.07 8.72
N THR A 78 0.68 14.09 8.07
CA THR A 78 0.66 14.18 6.60
C THR A 78 1.95 14.86 6.13
N LEU A 79 2.68 14.20 5.26
CA LEU A 79 3.93 14.68 4.67
C LEU A 79 3.70 15.42 3.36
N VAL A 80 2.91 14.81 2.46
CA VAL A 80 2.61 15.33 1.15
C VAL A 80 1.13 15.11 0.84
N THR A 81 0.52 16.10 0.21
CA THR A 81 -0.80 15.97 -0.41
C THR A 81 -0.60 16.12 -1.92
N TYR A 82 -1.06 15.12 -2.68
CA TYR A 82 -0.98 15.13 -4.14
C TYR A 82 -2.28 15.67 -4.75
N SER A 83 -2.24 16.05 -6.02
CA SER A 83 -3.45 16.17 -6.83
C SER A 83 -4.01 14.78 -7.11
N GLU A 84 -5.27 14.71 -7.52
CA GLU A 84 -5.86 13.45 -7.99
C GLU A 84 -4.97 12.79 -9.03
N GLU A 85 -4.72 11.50 -8.86
CA GLU A 85 -3.83 10.70 -9.69
C GLU A 85 -4.21 9.23 -9.64
N ASN A 86 -3.78 8.47 -10.62
CA ASN A 86 -4.08 7.04 -10.73
C ASN A 86 -3.21 6.21 -9.78
N SER A 87 -3.75 5.80 -8.65
CA SER A 87 -3.06 4.91 -7.72
C SER A 87 -2.88 3.46 -8.23
N ALA A 88 -3.56 3.10 -9.32
CA ALA A 88 -3.32 1.85 -10.04
C ALA A 88 -2.33 2.04 -11.21
N SER A 89 -1.32 2.93 -11.05
CA SER A 89 -0.29 3.23 -12.04
C SER A 89 1.10 2.83 -11.53
N PRO A 90 1.94 2.19 -12.37
CA PRO A 90 3.32 1.85 -12.01
C PRO A 90 4.19 3.08 -11.74
N GLU A 91 3.92 4.21 -12.40
CA GLU A 91 4.63 5.46 -12.21
C GLU A 91 4.37 6.04 -10.82
N VAL A 92 3.11 6.04 -10.37
CA VAL A 92 2.72 6.53 -9.04
C VAL A 92 3.32 5.64 -7.96
N LEU A 93 3.28 4.31 -8.12
CA LEU A 93 3.92 3.38 -7.19
C LEU A 93 5.44 3.63 -7.11
N ARG A 94 6.11 3.75 -8.26
CA ARG A 94 7.56 3.98 -8.32
C ARG A 94 7.95 5.31 -7.67
N ARG A 95 7.21 6.38 -7.97
CA ARG A 95 7.42 7.69 -7.35
C ARG A 95 7.25 7.61 -5.84
N THR A 96 6.19 7.01 -5.35
CA THR A 96 5.89 6.89 -3.92
C THR A 96 6.99 6.11 -3.19
N ILE A 97 7.51 5.03 -3.77
CA ILE A 97 8.66 4.30 -3.22
C ILE A 97 9.89 5.22 -3.16
N GLY A 98 10.13 6.03 -4.20
CA GLY A 98 11.21 7.01 -4.22
C GLY A 98 11.05 8.08 -3.14
N ASP A 99 9.86 8.65 -3.00
CA ASP A 99 9.55 9.67 -1.99
C ASP A 99 9.77 9.14 -0.57
N MET A 100 9.31 7.93 -0.27
CA MET A 100 9.58 7.28 1.03
C MET A 100 11.09 7.16 1.29
N ARG A 101 11.86 6.65 0.32
CA ARG A 101 13.32 6.43 0.48
C ARG A 101 14.08 7.73 0.64
N ASN A 102 13.66 8.78 -0.06
CA ASN A 102 14.27 10.11 0.01
C ASN A 102 13.97 10.81 1.34
N LEU A 103 12.73 10.72 1.82
CA LEU A 103 12.31 11.34 3.08
C LEU A 103 12.84 10.58 4.30
N TYR A 104 12.95 9.26 4.19
CA TYR A 104 13.28 8.38 5.30
C TYR A 104 14.33 7.32 4.91
N PRO A 105 15.59 7.73 4.69
CA PRO A 105 16.67 6.78 4.54
C PRO A 105 16.73 5.81 5.73
N SER A 106 16.83 4.51 5.46
CA SER A 106 16.84 3.44 6.47
C SER A 106 17.72 2.29 6.03
N ASN A 107 18.21 1.51 7.00
CA ASN A 107 19.03 0.33 6.72
C ASN A 107 18.22 -0.79 6.05
N SER A 108 16.91 -0.83 6.32
CA SER A 108 16.03 -1.83 5.74
C SER A 108 14.65 -1.26 5.38
N TYR A 109 14.04 -1.85 4.37
CA TYR A 109 12.71 -1.44 3.90
C TYR A 109 11.77 -2.62 3.79
N GLY A 110 10.50 -2.41 4.17
CA GLY A 110 9.40 -3.29 3.85
C GLY A 110 8.40 -2.59 2.93
N LEU A 111 7.66 -3.37 2.15
CA LEU A 111 6.58 -2.89 1.29
C LEU A 111 5.33 -3.69 1.57
N ILE A 112 4.22 -3.00 1.86
CA ILE A 112 2.89 -3.57 1.96
C ILE A 112 2.04 -2.98 0.84
N LEU A 113 1.48 -3.83 0.01
CA LEU A 113 0.62 -3.50 -1.11
C LEU A 113 -0.81 -3.85 -0.74
N TRP A 114 -1.65 -2.84 -0.56
CA TRP A 114 -3.02 -2.96 -0.09
C TRP A 114 -4.01 -2.46 -1.15
N SER A 115 -4.85 -3.33 -1.65
CA SER A 115 -5.96 -3.04 -2.58
C SER A 115 -6.71 -4.32 -2.94
N HIS A 116 -7.54 -4.26 -4.00
CA HIS A 116 -7.97 -5.45 -4.72
C HIS A 116 -6.81 -6.11 -5.45
N GLY A 117 -6.89 -7.43 -5.63
CA GLY A 117 -5.94 -8.21 -6.40
C GLY A 117 -6.60 -9.43 -7.01
N MET A 118 -6.14 -9.84 -8.19
CA MET A 118 -6.59 -11.04 -8.91
C MET A 118 -5.42 -11.97 -9.27
N GLY A 119 -4.21 -11.65 -8.81
CA GLY A 119 -3.04 -12.48 -9.01
C GLY A 119 -2.76 -12.77 -10.49
N TRP A 120 -2.65 -14.04 -10.83
CA TRP A 120 -2.38 -14.55 -12.17
C TRP A 120 -3.57 -15.37 -12.71
N LEU A 121 -4.81 -14.89 -12.56
CA LEU A 121 -5.97 -15.58 -13.09
C LEU A 121 -6.04 -15.40 -14.62
N PRO A 122 -6.36 -16.46 -15.38
CA PRO A 122 -6.47 -16.38 -16.84
C PRO A 122 -7.54 -15.38 -17.28
N GLU A 123 -7.32 -14.71 -18.42
CA GLU A 123 -8.37 -14.00 -19.13
C GLU A 123 -9.57 -14.93 -19.31
N LYS A 124 -10.78 -14.46 -19.05
CA LYS A 124 -12.05 -15.23 -19.08
C LYS A 124 -12.40 -16.02 -17.81
N TYR A 125 -11.67 -15.87 -16.73
CA TYR A 125 -12.12 -16.41 -15.46
C TYR A 125 -13.28 -15.55 -14.95
N ASN A 126 -14.52 -16.07 -15.09
CA ASN A 126 -15.72 -15.41 -14.56
C ASN A 126 -15.79 -15.62 -13.06
N PHE A 127 -15.20 -14.70 -12.31
CA PHE A 127 -15.29 -14.72 -10.86
C PHE A 127 -16.64 -14.15 -10.41
N HIS A 128 -17.47 -14.99 -9.81
CA HIS A 128 -18.69 -14.53 -9.15
C HIS A 128 -18.37 -14.10 -7.73
N ARG A 129 -18.07 -12.83 -7.54
CA ARG A 129 -17.95 -12.24 -6.22
C ARG A 129 -19.34 -12.19 -5.59
N SER A 130 -19.60 -13.07 -4.63
CA SER A 130 -20.84 -13.08 -3.85
C SER A 130 -20.68 -12.13 -2.68
N TYR A 131 -20.97 -10.84 -2.88
CA TYR A 131 -21.28 -9.97 -1.76
C TYR A 131 -22.78 -10.10 -1.42
N SER A 132 -23.11 -10.08 -0.13
CA SER A 132 -24.47 -10.20 0.42
C SER A 132 -25.46 -9.10 0.01
N ALA A 133 -25.18 -8.31 -1.00
CA ALA A 133 -26.01 -7.22 -1.51
C ALA A 133 -26.23 -7.24 -3.04
N GLY A 134 -26.11 -8.36 -3.70
CA GLY A 134 -26.43 -8.48 -5.12
C GLY A 134 -25.27 -9.05 -5.95
N LEU A 135 -25.63 -9.91 -6.90
CA LEU A 135 -24.70 -10.44 -7.91
C LEU A 135 -24.30 -9.30 -8.85
N VAL A 136 -23.13 -8.72 -8.64
CA VAL A 136 -22.52 -7.84 -9.63
C VAL A 136 -21.79 -8.72 -10.63
N LYS A 137 -22.32 -8.79 -11.84
CA LYS A 137 -21.73 -9.55 -12.94
C LYS A 137 -20.65 -8.69 -13.58
N TYR A 138 -19.41 -8.85 -13.17
CA TYR A 138 -18.28 -8.23 -13.86
C TYR A 138 -17.94 -9.04 -15.11
N THR A 139 -18.39 -8.56 -16.26
CA THR A 139 -18.00 -9.08 -17.57
C THR A 139 -16.85 -8.19 -18.07
N ASN A 140 -15.63 -8.70 -18.14
CA ASN A 140 -14.40 -8.06 -18.63
C ASN A 140 -13.51 -7.36 -17.58
N LEU A 141 -13.40 -7.89 -16.36
CA LEU A 141 -12.33 -7.42 -15.47
C LEU A 141 -10.97 -7.89 -16.01
N PRO A 142 -9.93 -7.06 -15.90
CA PRO A 142 -8.56 -7.52 -16.09
C PRO A 142 -8.26 -8.64 -15.10
N THR A 143 -7.61 -9.69 -15.57
CA THR A 143 -7.48 -10.97 -14.85
C THR A 143 -6.11 -11.21 -14.26
N LYS A 144 -5.27 -10.21 -14.17
CA LYS A 144 -3.90 -10.29 -13.67
C LYS A 144 -3.50 -8.93 -13.13
N TYR A 145 -4.10 -8.52 -12.01
CA TYR A 145 -3.83 -7.17 -11.51
C TYR A 145 -3.65 -7.11 -9.99
N PHE A 146 -2.96 -6.08 -9.58
CA PHE A 146 -2.97 -5.52 -8.25
C PHE A 146 -3.40 -4.05 -8.35
N GLY A 147 -4.25 -3.60 -7.42
CA GLY A 147 -4.69 -2.21 -7.39
C GLY A 147 -5.86 -1.92 -8.31
N GLN A 148 -6.79 -1.15 -7.79
CA GLN A 148 -7.94 -0.64 -8.50
C GLN A 148 -8.13 0.80 -8.11
N ASP A 149 -8.36 1.66 -9.10
CA ASP A 149 -8.64 3.07 -8.96
C ASP A 149 -9.90 3.39 -9.77
N ALA A 150 -10.93 3.90 -9.11
CA ALA A 150 -12.23 4.20 -9.72
C ALA A 150 -12.27 5.61 -10.33
N HIS A 151 -11.32 6.50 -9.97
CA HIS A 151 -11.27 7.89 -10.44
C HIS A 151 -9.84 8.32 -10.78
N PRO A 152 -9.18 7.68 -11.76
CA PRO A 152 -7.72 7.85 -11.98
C PRO A 152 -7.27 9.26 -12.42
N GLY A 153 -8.15 10.23 -12.43
CA GLY A 153 -7.82 11.63 -12.71
C GLY A 153 -7.52 11.96 -14.17
N ASP A 154 -7.39 10.96 -15.03
CA ASP A 154 -7.03 11.10 -16.45
C ASP A 154 -8.23 11.12 -17.41
N GLY A 155 -9.45 11.06 -16.85
CA GLY A 155 -10.71 11.01 -17.60
C GLY A 155 -11.16 9.60 -17.96
N THR A 156 -10.43 8.54 -17.59
CA THR A 156 -10.91 7.16 -17.64
C THR A 156 -11.88 6.90 -16.48
N LYS A 157 -12.67 5.84 -16.59
CA LYS A 157 -13.67 5.52 -15.54
C LYS A 157 -13.08 4.68 -14.41
N GLU A 158 -12.06 3.91 -14.71
CA GLU A 158 -11.50 2.93 -13.79
C GLU A 158 -10.15 2.47 -14.33
N SER A 159 -9.20 2.22 -13.46
CA SER A 159 -7.87 1.72 -13.79
C SER A 159 -7.48 0.54 -12.90
N PHE A 160 -6.66 -0.34 -13.47
CA PHE A 160 -6.09 -1.50 -12.80
C PHE A 160 -4.63 -1.61 -13.20
N MET A 161 -3.76 -1.88 -12.24
CA MET A 161 -2.34 -2.11 -12.50
C MET A 161 -2.15 -3.59 -12.84
N GLU A 162 -1.85 -3.89 -14.09
CA GLU A 162 -1.53 -5.26 -14.51
C GLU A 162 -0.30 -5.78 -13.75
N THR A 163 -0.18 -7.10 -13.63
CA THR A 163 0.95 -7.70 -12.87
C THR A 163 2.31 -7.33 -13.47
N ASP A 164 2.42 -7.19 -14.78
CA ASP A 164 3.65 -6.78 -15.45
C ASP A 164 3.98 -5.30 -15.14
N GLU A 165 2.97 -4.44 -15.08
CA GLU A 165 3.11 -3.04 -14.68
C GLU A 165 3.49 -2.91 -13.20
N LEU A 166 2.95 -3.77 -12.33
CA LEU A 166 3.36 -3.85 -10.93
C LEU A 166 4.85 -4.14 -10.80
N LEU A 167 5.38 -5.07 -11.61
CA LEU A 167 6.81 -5.38 -11.65
C LEU A 167 7.64 -4.15 -12.04
N GLU A 168 7.15 -3.36 -12.99
CA GLU A 168 7.80 -2.12 -13.42
C GLU A 168 7.71 -1.03 -12.35
N GLY A 169 6.62 -0.97 -11.60
CA GLY A 169 6.39 0.01 -10.54
C GLY A 169 7.27 -0.18 -9.32
N ILE A 170 7.64 -1.42 -8.98
CA ILE A 170 8.46 -1.71 -7.80
C ILE A 170 9.93 -1.42 -8.09
N SER A 171 10.47 -0.39 -7.44
CA SER A 171 11.86 0.02 -7.56
C SER A 171 12.68 -0.34 -6.34
N GLY A 172 13.89 -0.85 -6.57
CA GLY A 172 14.83 -1.22 -5.51
C GLY A 172 14.51 -2.56 -4.85
N HIS A 173 15.15 -2.80 -3.71
CA HIS A 173 15.05 -4.06 -2.98
C HIS A 173 14.44 -3.82 -1.59
N PHE A 174 13.65 -4.78 -1.12
CA PHE A 174 12.97 -4.77 0.17
C PHE A 174 13.32 -6.03 0.97
N ASN A 175 13.32 -5.95 2.29
CA ASN A 175 13.45 -7.14 3.12
C ASN A 175 12.21 -8.03 3.00
N PHE A 176 11.05 -7.41 2.83
CA PHE A 176 9.84 -8.15 2.51
C PHE A 176 8.89 -7.33 1.64
N ILE A 177 8.10 -8.02 0.83
CA ILE A 177 6.91 -7.49 0.17
C ILE A 177 5.72 -8.30 0.67
N MET A 178 4.72 -7.60 1.18
CA MET A 178 3.47 -8.18 1.64
C MET A 178 2.31 -7.70 0.76
N PHE A 179 1.51 -8.62 0.28
CA PHE A 179 0.27 -8.32 -0.41
C PHE A 179 -0.92 -8.49 0.53
N ASP A 180 -1.50 -7.39 0.97
CA ASP A 180 -2.82 -7.37 1.60
C ASP A 180 -3.88 -7.19 0.52
N ALA A 181 -3.95 -8.20 -0.34
CA ALA A 181 -4.77 -8.29 -1.53
C ALA A 181 -5.03 -9.75 -1.89
N CYS A 182 -6.18 -10.01 -2.51
CA CYS A 182 -6.61 -11.36 -2.87
C CYS A 182 -5.70 -11.99 -3.94
N PHE A 183 -5.46 -13.30 -3.87
CA PHE A 183 -4.83 -14.14 -4.90
C PHE A 183 -3.37 -13.80 -5.30
N MET A 184 -2.72 -12.87 -4.61
CA MET A 184 -1.35 -12.44 -4.97
C MET A 184 -0.28 -13.47 -4.60
N GLY A 185 -0.64 -14.56 -3.88
CA GLY A 185 0.26 -15.68 -3.57
C GLY A 185 0.48 -16.67 -4.71
N ALA A 186 0.21 -16.30 -5.95
CA ALA A 186 0.48 -17.09 -7.14
C ALA A 186 1.98 -17.13 -7.43
N VAL A 187 2.50 -18.29 -7.83
CA VAL A 187 3.93 -18.48 -8.10
C VAL A 187 4.43 -17.57 -9.24
N GLU A 188 3.60 -17.30 -10.22
CA GLU A 188 3.88 -16.43 -11.34
C GLU A 188 4.16 -15.00 -10.90
N VAL A 189 3.36 -14.49 -9.95
CA VAL A 189 3.52 -13.16 -9.37
C VAL A 189 4.81 -13.11 -8.54
N LEU A 190 4.95 -14.05 -7.59
CA LEU A 190 6.09 -14.04 -6.67
C LEU A 190 7.41 -14.32 -7.37
N TYR A 191 7.42 -15.19 -8.39
CA TYR A 191 8.61 -15.44 -9.19
C TYR A 191 9.03 -14.21 -10.01
N GLY A 192 8.06 -13.47 -10.56
CA GLY A 192 8.34 -12.19 -11.22
C GLY A 192 9.05 -11.21 -10.28
N LEU A 193 8.59 -11.10 -9.05
CA LEU A 193 9.10 -10.18 -8.04
C LEU A 193 10.36 -10.66 -7.30
N ARG A 194 10.87 -11.86 -7.56
CA ARG A 194 11.95 -12.51 -6.78
C ARG A 194 13.25 -11.69 -6.63
N ALA A 195 13.50 -10.75 -7.52
CA ALA A 195 14.65 -9.86 -7.46
C ALA A 195 14.43 -8.63 -6.53
N HIS A 196 13.19 -8.38 -6.12
CA HIS A 196 12.82 -7.17 -5.39
C HIS A 196 12.65 -7.38 -3.88
N ALA A 197 12.63 -8.63 -3.39
CA ALA A 197 12.52 -8.88 -1.96
C ALA A 197 13.17 -10.19 -1.52
N ASP A 198 13.59 -10.23 -0.23
CA ASP A 198 14.09 -11.43 0.41
C ASP A 198 12.92 -12.38 0.78
N TYR A 199 11.78 -11.82 1.19
CA TYR A 199 10.61 -12.57 1.62
C TYR A 199 9.32 -12.01 1.05
N PHE A 200 8.35 -12.91 0.82
CA PHE A 200 7.00 -12.57 0.39
C PHE A 200 5.97 -13.07 1.38
N ILE A 201 4.96 -12.23 1.65
CA ILE A 201 3.77 -12.58 2.43
C ILE A 201 2.57 -12.32 1.53
N ALA A 202 1.86 -13.36 1.13
CA ALA A 202 0.74 -13.25 0.22
C ALA A 202 -0.22 -14.44 0.39
N SER A 203 -1.49 -14.24 0.04
CA SER A 203 -2.48 -15.31 0.03
C SER A 203 -2.71 -15.83 -1.39
N PRO A 204 -2.74 -17.15 -1.59
CA PRO A 204 -3.18 -17.75 -2.86
C PRO A 204 -4.70 -17.78 -3.00
N ALA A 205 -5.44 -17.29 -2.01
CA ALA A 205 -6.89 -17.25 -1.94
C ALA A 205 -7.39 -15.83 -1.68
N GLU A 206 -8.71 -15.67 -1.64
CA GLU A 206 -9.33 -14.40 -1.20
C GLU A 206 -8.93 -14.05 0.23
N ILE A 207 -8.77 -12.76 0.47
CA ILE A 207 -8.61 -12.17 1.80
C ILE A 207 -9.87 -11.38 2.11
N LEU A 208 -10.36 -11.47 3.34
CA LEU A 208 -11.49 -10.66 3.78
C LEU A 208 -11.16 -9.16 3.68
N ALA A 209 -12.14 -8.33 3.39
CA ALA A 209 -11.98 -6.88 3.22
C ALA A 209 -11.30 -6.17 4.41
N ASN A 210 -11.33 -6.76 5.61
CA ASN A 210 -10.60 -6.26 6.78
C ASN A 210 -9.09 -6.52 6.70
N GLY A 211 -8.62 -7.22 5.66
CA GLY A 211 -7.22 -7.51 5.41
C GLY A 211 -6.54 -8.35 6.48
N PHE A 212 -5.23 -8.39 6.44
CA PHE A 212 -4.42 -8.93 7.53
C PHE A 212 -4.54 -7.99 8.76
N ARG A 213 -4.65 -8.57 9.95
CA ARG A 213 -4.73 -7.77 11.19
C ARG A 213 -3.37 -7.13 11.51
N LEU A 214 -3.10 -5.99 10.91
CA LEU A 214 -1.87 -5.21 11.12
C LEU A 214 -1.76 -4.60 12.55
N SER A 215 -2.84 -4.71 13.36
CA SER A 215 -2.90 -4.16 14.72
C SER A 215 -2.72 -5.17 15.84
N ARG A 216 -2.59 -6.47 15.54
CA ARG A 216 -2.43 -7.45 16.62
C ARG A 216 -1.04 -7.32 17.22
N ARG A 217 -0.97 -6.87 18.47
CA ARG A 217 0.25 -6.87 19.25
C ARG A 217 0.87 -8.27 19.20
N LEU A 218 2.14 -8.36 18.88
CA LEU A 218 2.99 -9.54 19.13
C LEU A 218 3.21 -9.75 20.65
N HIS A 219 2.21 -9.41 21.47
CA HIS A 219 2.33 -9.42 22.93
C HIS A 219 1.63 -10.58 23.63
N ASP A 220 0.97 -11.46 22.93
CA ASP A 220 0.51 -12.68 23.53
C ASP A 220 1.55 -13.79 23.24
N ASN A 221 2.62 -13.79 24.08
CA ASN A 221 3.45 -14.97 24.33
C ASN A 221 2.55 -16.05 24.93
N GLN A 222 1.79 -16.75 24.11
CA GLN A 222 1.15 -18.02 24.40
C GLN A 222 1.22 -18.88 23.15
N PHE A 223 2.33 -19.57 23.02
CA PHE A 223 2.47 -20.87 22.37
C PHE A 223 3.00 -21.86 23.40
#